data_a871142c0c6a93b22b009fbf7c1082c0
#
_entry.id   a871142c0c6a93b22b009fbf7c1082c0
#
_cell.length_a   1.000
_cell.length_b   1.000
_cell.length_c   1.000
_cell.angle_alpha   90.00
_cell.angle_beta   90.00
_cell.angle_gamma   90.00
#
_symmetry.space_group_name_H-M   'P 1'
#
loop_
_entity.id
_entity.type
_entity.pdbx_description
1 polymer ?
#
loop_
_entity_poly.entity_id
_entity_poly.type
_entity_poly.pdbx_seq_one_letter_code
_entity_poly.pdbx_strand_id
1 'polypeptide(L)'
;MGQVLSERKISEELGVSKSPVREALAQLRDEGLVSIEPQKGARVFSLSETEVTQICDFRQAIEIAAFELALSRGPSRLASDMERVVKEMGRERAKGNEKEYLALDTSFHHLIFEHAKNDYLTASYTRYIGKIAALRTHLAKFPQHTNLSFAEHQKIAIAVHHGDMTEIKSLLTEHIDRTRQAYKSASIVLEGAAPS
;
A
#
# COMPACT_ATOMS: atom_id res chain seq x y z
N MET A 1 9.95 -9.01 4.84
CA MET A 1 10.67 -8.70 3.61
C MET A 1 11.99 -9.45 3.62
N GLY A 2 12.61 -9.75 2.47
CA GLY A 2 13.91 -10.44 2.38
C GLY A 2 13.91 -11.95 2.63
N GLN A 3 12.78 -12.57 2.91
CA GLN A 3 12.66 -14.00 3.16
C GLN A 3 12.94 -14.80 1.88
N VAL A 4 13.72 -15.89 2.02
CA VAL A 4 13.93 -16.86 0.92
C VAL A 4 12.72 -17.78 0.83
N LEU A 5 12.20 -17.95 -0.37
CA LEU A 5 11.06 -18.81 -0.70
C LEU A 5 11.56 -20.09 -1.37
N SER A 6 11.15 -21.23 -0.86
CA SER A 6 11.42 -22.54 -1.47
C SER A 6 10.21 -23.03 -2.23
N GLU A 7 10.35 -23.21 -3.55
CA GLU A 7 9.27 -23.78 -4.40
C GLU A 7 8.78 -25.13 -3.82
N ARG A 8 9.70 -25.97 -3.34
CA ARG A 8 9.37 -27.27 -2.75
C ARG A 8 8.49 -27.09 -1.51
N LYS A 9 8.91 -26.21 -0.58
CA LYS A 9 8.17 -25.99 0.66
C LYS A 9 6.78 -25.43 0.40
N ILE A 10 6.67 -24.45 -0.50
CA ILE A 10 5.37 -23.87 -0.90
C ILE A 10 4.47 -24.93 -1.53
N SER A 11 5.01 -25.77 -2.44
CA SER A 11 4.22 -26.83 -3.06
C SER A 11 3.71 -27.87 -2.06
N GLU A 12 4.52 -28.23 -1.08
CA GLU A 12 4.17 -29.14 0.01
C GLU A 12 3.08 -28.53 0.92
N GLU A 13 3.24 -27.26 1.33
CA GLU A 13 2.29 -26.56 2.20
C GLU A 13 0.91 -26.32 1.53
N LEU A 14 0.91 -26.05 0.23
CA LEU A 14 -0.32 -25.82 -0.54
C LEU A 14 -0.93 -27.08 -1.15
N GLY A 15 -0.25 -28.22 -1.09
CA GLY A 15 -0.71 -29.48 -1.69
C GLY A 15 -0.80 -29.46 -3.21
N VAL A 16 0.04 -28.65 -3.88
CA VAL A 16 0.06 -28.49 -5.34
C VAL A 16 1.39 -28.94 -5.93
N SER A 17 1.44 -29.17 -7.25
CA SER A 17 2.69 -29.44 -7.96
C SER A 17 3.59 -28.18 -8.03
N LYS A 18 4.86 -28.36 -8.42
CA LYS A 18 5.80 -27.23 -8.54
C LYS A 18 5.48 -26.27 -9.68
N SER A 19 4.76 -26.71 -10.72
CA SER A 19 4.47 -25.88 -11.90
C SER A 19 3.65 -24.63 -11.55
N PRO A 20 2.48 -24.71 -10.92
CA PRO A 20 1.72 -23.53 -10.53
C PRO A 20 2.47 -22.63 -9.53
N VAL A 21 3.33 -23.19 -8.69
CA VAL A 21 4.18 -22.40 -7.77
C VAL A 21 5.19 -21.57 -8.57
N ARG A 22 5.84 -22.14 -9.58
CA ARG A 22 6.77 -21.41 -10.46
C ARG A 22 6.08 -20.31 -11.24
N GLU A 23 4.89 -20.60 -11.78
CA GLU A 23 4.08 -19.61 -12.50
C GLU A 23 3.71 -18.42 -11.59
N ALA A 24 3.24 -18.70 -10.38
CA ALA A 24 2.93 -17.67 -9.39
C ALA A 24 4.18 -16.85 -8.99
N LEU A 25 5.33 -17.50 -8.76
CA LEU A 25 6.57 -16.82 -8.45
C LEU A 25 7.09 -15.98 -9.63
N ALA A 26 6.88 -16.45 -10.87
CA ALA A 26 7.22 -15.67 -12.06
C ALA A 26 6.34 -14.41 -12.18
N GLN A 27 5.04 -14.54 -11.92
CA GLN A 27 4.14 -13.39 -11.88
C GLN A 27 4.54 -12.39 -10.79
N LEU A 28 4.80 -12.85 -9.57
CA LEU A 28 5.26 -12.00 -8.47
C LEU A 28 6.62 -11.32 -8.77
N ARG A 29 7.49 -11.99 -9.53
CA ARG A 29 8.75 -11.39 -10.02
C ARG A 29 8.45 -10.24 -11.00
N ASP A 30 7.55 -10.45 -11.93
CA ASP A 30 7.19 -9.44 -12.94
C ASP A 30 6.50 -8.22 -12.29
N GLU A 31 5.82 -8.43 -11.16
CA GLU A 31 5.30 -7.37 -10.27
C GLU A 31 6.39 -6.75 -9.37
N GLY A 32 7.61 -7.30 -9.37
CA GLY A 32 8.73 -6.83 -8.55
C GLY A 32 8.61 -7.14 -7.06
N LEU A 33 7.74 -8.10 -6.69
CA LEU A 33 7.50 -8.54 -5.30
C LEU A 33 8.42 -9.69 -4.88
N VAL A 34 9.01 -10.37 -5.86
CA VAL A 34 9.98 -11.46 -5.67
C VAL A 34 11.13 -11.25 -6.64
N SER A 35 12.35 -11.51 -6.19
CA SER A 35 13.52 -11.69 -7.06
C SER A 35 13.82 -13.18 -7.17
N ILE A 36 14.21 -13.64 -8.38
CA ILE A 36 14.63 -15.03 -8.60
C ILE A 36 16.14 -14.99 -8.91
N GLU A 37 16.94 -15.55 -8.01
CA GLU A 37 18.38 -15.69 -8.19
C GLU A 37 18.71 -17.10 -8.62
N PRO A 38 19.47 -17.30 -9.71
CA PRO A 38 19.93 -18.62 -10.13
C PRO A 38 20.60 -19.37 -8.96
N GLN A 39 20.19 -20.62 -8.75
CA GLN A 39 20.68 -21.54 -7.70
C GLN A 39 20.38 -21.14 -6.24
N LYS A 40 19.89 -19.92 -5.97
CA LYS A 40 19.54 -19.44 -4.62
C LYS A 40 18.03 -19.44 -4.34
N GLY A 41 17.22 -19.60 -5.40
CA GLY A 41 15.76 -19.63 -5.30
C GLY A 41 15.14 -18.25 -5.41
N ALA A 42 13.88 -18.16 -4.95
CA ALA A 42 13.12 -16.92 -4.94
C ALA A 42 13.29 -16.22 -3.56
N ARG A 43 13.34 -14.89 -3.59
CA ARG A 43 13.44 -14.06 -2.39
C ARG A 43 12.35 -12.99 -2.42
N VAL A 44 11.61 -12.84 -1.34
CA VAL A 44 10.68 -11.71 -1.17
C VAL A 44 11.48 -10.41 -1.25
N PHE A 45 10.99 -9.44 -2.03
CA PHE A 45 11.63 -8.14 -2.16
C PHE A 45 11.84 -7.47 -0.78
N SER A 46 12.83 -6.63 -0.71
CA SER A 46 13.05 -5.70 0.41
C SER A 46 13.09 -4.30 -0.16
N LEU A 47 12.54 -3.34 0.56
CA LEU A 47 12.60 -1.94 0.17
C LEU A 47 13.77 -1.29 0.91
N SER A 48 14.67 -0.68 0.15
CA SER A 48 15.65 0.26 0.68
C SER A 48 14.97 1.59 1.04
N GLU A 49 15.59 2.40 1.89
CA GLU A 49 15.08 3.75 2.18
C GLU A 49 14.94 4.61 0.91
N THR A 50 15.84 4.44 -0.05
CA THR A 50 15.77 5.10 -1.35
C THR A 50 14.53 4.68 -2.13
N GLU A 51 14.24 3.38 -2.21
CA GLU A 51 13.04 2.89 -2.89
C GLU A 51 11.76 3.34 -2.19
N VAL A 52 11.73 3.34 -0.86
CA VAL A 52 10.58 3.88 -0.10
C VAL A 52 10.38 5.35 -0.41
N THR A 53 11.45 6.14 -0.46
CA THR A 53 11.38 7.55 -0.83
C THR A 53 10.80 7.71 -2.24
N GLN A 54 11.30 6.97 -3.22
CA GLN A 54 10.81 7.02 -4.60
C GLN A 54 9.35 6.57 -4.73
N ILE A 55 8.93 5.54 -3.99
CA ILE A 55 7.52 5.10 -3.96
C ILE A 55 6.63 6.18 -3.36
N CYS A 56 7.07 6.86 -2.30
CA CYS A 56 6.31 7.96 -1.70
C CYS A 56 6.21 9.16 -2.65
N ASP A 57 7.29 9.54 -3.34
CA ASP A 57 7.27 10.61 -4.34
C ASP A 57 6.32 10.28 -5.50
N PHE A 58 6.39 9.03 -6.00
CA PHE A 58 5.47 8.54 -7.02
C PHE A 58 4.02 8.61 -6.54
N ARG A 59 3.72 8.16 -5.32
CA ARG A 59 2.38 8.21 -4.76
C ARG A 59 1.85 9.65 -4.66
N GLN A 60 2.64 10.56 -4.14
CA GLN A 60 2.23 11.98 -4.04
C GLN A 60 1.87 12.54 -5.41
N ALA A 61 2.73 12.33 -6.41
CA ALA A 61 2.49 12.85 -7.74
C ALA A 61 1.22 12.30 -8.39
N ILE A 62 1.04 10.97 -8.34
CA ILE A 62 -0.03 10.30 -9.09
C ILE A 62 -1.38 10.34 -8.36
N GLU A 63 -1.40 10.22 -7.01
CA GLU A 63 -2.62 10.28 -6.23
C GLU A 63 -3.22 11.70 -6.22
N ILE A 64 -2.39 12.76 -6.16
CA ILE A 64 -2.85 14.15 -6.28
C ILE A 64 -3.48 14.39 -7.67
N ALA A 65 -2.81 13.99 -8.74
CA ALA A 65 -3.35 14.13 -10.10
C ALA A 65 -4.67 13.35 -10.28
N ALA A 66 -4.76 12.17 -9.68
CA ALA A 66 -5.98 11.38 -9.71
C ALA A 66 -7.12 12.03 -8.90
N PHE A 67 -6.84 12.65 -7.72
CA PHE A 67 -7.84 13.39 -6.96
C PHE A 67 -8.41 14.59 -7.74
N GLU A 68 -7.55 15.37 -8.40
CA GLU A 68 -7.99 16.50 -9.24
C GLU A 68 -8.97 16.05 -10.32
N LEU A 69 -8.67 14.94 -11.00
CA LEU A 69 -9.56 14.37 -12.02
C LEU A 69 -10.84 13.79 -11.40
N ALA A 70 -10.75 13.08 -10.29
CA ALA A 70 -11.89 12.46 -9.65
C ALA A 70 -12.91 13.51 -9.14
N LEU A 71 -12.42 14.59 -8.53
CA LEU A 71 -13.27 15.68 -8.08
C LEU A 71 -13.95 16.42 -9.26
N SER A 72 -13.23 16.62 -10.37
CA SER A 72 -13.81 17.27 -11.56
C SER A 72 -14.89 16.42 -12.24
N ARG A 73 -14.89 15.10 -12.03
CA ARG A 73 -15.77 14.15 -12.73
C ARG A 73 -16.97 13.66 -11.93
N GLY A 74 -16.93 13.77 -10.60
CA GLY A 74 -18.05 13.32 -9.76
C GLY A 74 -17.72 13.32 -8.28
N PRO A 75 -17.57 14.49 -7.65
CA PRO A 75 -17.12 14.59 -6.26
C PRO A 75 -18.05 13.86 -5.27
N SER A 76 -19.36 13.92 -5.47
CA SER A 76 -20.34 13.30 -4.55
C SER A 76 -20.23 11.78 -4.49
N ARG A 77 -19.94 11.11 -5.62
CA ARG A 77 -19.73 9.66 -5.62
C ARG A 77 -18.44 9.27 -4.92
N LEU A 78 -17.35 9.96 -5.23
CA LEU A 78 -16.07 9.73 -4.56
C LEU A 78 -16.21 9.90 -3.05
N ALA A 79 -16.86 10.99 -2.59
CA ALA A 79 -17.09 11.26 -1.17
C ALA A 79 -17.86 10.13 -0.49
N SER A 80 -18.99 9.69 -1.10
CA SER A 80 -19.80 8.61 -0.57
C SER A 80 -19.05 7.27 -0.45
N ASP A 81 -18.26 6.91 -1.48
CA ASP A 81 -17.50 5.67 -1.48
C ASP A 81 -16.35 5.71 -0.47
N MET A 82 -15.64 6.83 -0.34
CA MET A 82 -14.60 7.01 0.65
C MET A 82 -15.14 6.97 2.08
N GLU A 83 -16.26 7.63 2.35
CA GLU A 83 -16.92 7.60 3.65
C GLU A 83 -17.30 6.16 4.03
N ARG A 84 -17.88 5.40 3.10
CA ARG A 84 -18.23 4.00 3.30
C ARG A 84 -16.99 3.16 3.66
N VAL A 85 -15.90 3.29 2.91
CA VAL A 85 -14.66 2.54 3.17
C VAL A 85 -14.05 2.91 4.51
N VAL A 86 -13.98 4.20 4.85
CA VAL A 86 -13.47 4.66 6.16
C VAL A 86 -14.31 4.11 7.33
N LYS A 87 -15.62 4.05 7.17
CA LYS A 87 -16.53 3.46 8.17
C LYS A 87 -16.26 1.97 8.35
N GLU A 88 -16.04 1.23 7.26
CA GLU A 88 -15.68 -0.19 7.31
C GLU A 88 -14.30 -0.39 7.94
N MET A 89 -13.30 0.43 7.59
CA MET A 89 -11.98 0.42 8.24
C MET A 89 -12.10 0.58 9.76
N GLY A 90 -12.92 1.50 10.23
CA GLY A 90 -13.18 1.69 11.66
C GLY A 90 -13.79 0.46 12.34
N ARG A 91 -14.69 -0.25 11.66
CA ARG A 91 -15.31 -1.49 12.15
C ARG A 91 -14.29 -2.63 12.27
N GLU A 92 -13.48 -2.81 11.23
CA GLU A 92 -12.49 -3.90 11.21
C GLU A 92 -11.36 -3.65 12.24
N ARG A 93 -10.97 -2.40 12.45
CA ARG A 93 -10.06 -2.03 13.55
C ARG A 93 -10.65 -2.37 14.92
N ALA A 94 -11.92 -2.05 15.16
CA ALA A 94 -12.57 -2.35 16.43
C ALA A 94 -12.66 -3.86 16.72
N LYS A 95 -12.69 -4.70 15.67
CA LYS A 95 -12.63 -6.17 15.76
C LYS A 95 -11.20 -6.73 15.89
N GLY A 96 -10.16 -5.92 15.71
CA GLY A 96 -8.78 -6.37 15.62
C GLY A 96 -8.47 -7.13 14.31
N ASN A 97 -9.27 -6.97 13.28
CA ASN A 97 -9.10 -7.62 11.98
C ASN A 97 -8.12 -6.84 11.09
N GLU A 98 -6.83 -6.97 11.40
CA GLU A 98 -5.76 -6.23 10.72
C GLU A 98 -5.72 -6.51 9.22
N LYS A 99 -5.92 -7.76 8.81
CA LYS A 99 -5.89 -8.15 7.39
C LYS A 99 -6.93 -7.39 6.57
N GLU A 100 -8.16 -7.34 7.05
CA GLU A 100 -9.26 -6.67 6.38
C GLU A 100 -9.09 -5.15 6.42
N TYR A 101 -8.60 -4.62 7.54
CA TYR A 101 -8.24 -3.20 7.64
C TYR A 101 -7.24 -2.79 6.55
N LEU A 102 -6.18 -3.57 6.32
CA LEU A 102 -5.15 -3.28 5.30
C LEU A 102 -5.68 -3.43 3.86
N ALA A 103 -6.61 -4.35 3.63
CA ALA A 103 -7.30 -4.47 2.35
C ALA A 103 -8.17 -3.22 2.08
N LEU A 104 -8.89 -2.74 3.09
CA LEU A 104 -9.69 -1.52 3.00
C LEU A 104 -8.82 -0.26 2.85
N ASP A 105 -7.67 -0.19 3.50
CA ASP A 105 -6.67 0.87 3.31
C ASP A 105 -6.21 0.94 1.84
N THR A 106 -5.93 -0.22 1.26
CA THR A 106 -5.57 -0.31 -0.17
C THR A 106 -6.74 0.12 -1.06
N SER A 107 -7.95 -0.30 -0.74
CA SER A 107 -9.17 0.09 -1.47
C SER A 107 -9.43 1.60 -1.38
N PHE A 108 -9.21 2.24 -0.22
CA PHE A 108 -9.35 3.68 -0.05
C PHE A 108 -8.55 4.48 -1.07
N HIS A 109 -7.28 4.13 -1.24
CA HIS A 109 -6.43 4.79 -2.23
C HIS A 109 -6.79 4.41 -3.67
N HIS A 110 -7.24 3.17 -3.90
CA HIS A 110 -7.63 2.72 -5.25
C HIS A 110 -8.87 3.45 -5.76
N LEU A 111 -9.85 3.78 -4.89
CA LEU A 111 -11.04 4.55 -5.23
C LEU A 111 -10.71 5.87 -5.95
N ILE A 112 -9.60 6.53 -5.60
CA ILE A 112 -9.17 7.79 -6.23
C ILE A 112 -9.02 7.57 -7.74
N PHE A 113 -8.37 6.47 -8.13
CA PHE A 113 -8.10 6.12 -9.52
C PHE A 113 -9.35 5.65 -10.26
N GLU A 114 -10.23 4.88 -9.60
CA GLU A 114 -11.51 4.47 -10.17
C GLU A 114 -12.38 5.68 -10.53
N HIS A 115 -12.44 6.67 -9.64
CA HIS A 115 -13.19 7.89 -9.86
C HIS A 115 -12.48 8.89 -10.79
N ALA A 116 -11.15 8.83 -10.88
CA ALA A 116 -10.37 9.59 -11.86
C ALA A 116 -10.67 9.16 -13.31
N LYS A 117 -11.15 7.93 -13.52
CA LYS A 117 -11.47 7.37 -14.85
C LYS A 117 -10.37 7.63 -15.89
N ASN A 118 -9.14 7.43 -15.49
CA ASN A 118 -7.95 7.58 -16.33
C ASN A 118 -7.16 6.27 -16.30
N ASP A 119 -7.29 5.48 -17.35
CA ASP A 119 -6.71 4.13 -17.43
C ASP A 119 -5.17 4.16 -17.32
N TYR A 120 -4.51 5.21 -17.79
CA TYR A 120 -3.06 5.36 -17.69
C TYR A 120 -2.61 5.59 -16.25
N LEU A 121 -3.31 6.43 -15.48
CA LEU A 121 -3.04 6.62 -14.06
C LEU A 121 -3.32 5.35 -13.29
N THR A 122 -4.45 4.69 -13.56
CA THR A 122 -4.84 3.43 -12.91
C THR A 122 -3.81 2.33 -13.18
N ALA A 123 -3.39 2.15 -14.44
CA ALA A 123 -2.38 1.15 -14.80
C ALA A 123 -1.03 1.44 -14.13
N SER A 124 -0.62 2.72 -14.08
CA SER A 124 0.62 3.14 -13.43
C SER A 124 0.60 2.84 -11.93
N TYR A 125 -0.50 3.13 -11.23
CA TYR A 125 -0.65 2.84 -9.81
C TYR A 125 -0.70 1.32 -9.54
N THR A 126 -1.50 0.59 -10.32
CA THR A 126 -1.68 -0.86 -10.18
C THR A 126 -0.36 -1.61 -10.33
N ARG A 127 0.55 -1.14 -11.19
CA ARG A 127 1.89 -1.73 -11.35
C ARG A 127 2.67 -1.79 -10.03
N TYR A 128 2.49 -0.83 -9.13
CA TYR A 128 3.24 -0.72 -7.87
C TYR A 128 2.39 -0.97 -6.63
N ILE A 129 1.10 -1.29 -6.80
CA ILE A 129 0.16 -1.48 -5.68
C ILE A 129 0.63 -2.56 -4.71
N GLY A 130 1.23 -3.63 -5.19
CA GLY A 130 1.78 -4.70 -4.36
C GLY A 130 2.91 -4.22 -3.45
N LYS A 131 3.85 -3.40 -3.97
CA LYS A 131 4.92 -2.81 -3.16
C LYS A 131 4.38 -1.81 -2.14
N ILE A 132 3.40 -1.00 -2.52
CA ILE A 132 2.73 -0.04 -1.64
C ILE A 132 1.99 -0.78 -0.51
N ALA A 133 1.24 -1.84 -0.85
CA ALA A 133 0.53 -2.67 0.14
C ALA A 133 1.50 -3.37 1.10
N ALA A 134 2.63 -3.88 0.60
CA ALA A 134 3.65 -4.49 1.45
C ALA A 134 4.31 -3.48 2.40
N LEU A 135 4.54 -2.24 1.96
CA LEU A 135 5.02 -1.16 2.83
C LEU A 135 4.03 -0.87 3.97
N ARG A 136 2.73 -0.75 3.65
CA ARG A 136 1.66 -0.57 4.65
C ARG A 136 1.60 -1.74 5.63
N THR A 137 1.65 -2.98 5.14
CA THR A 137 1.67 -4.19 5.97
C THR A 137 2.89 -4.23 6.88
N HIS A 138 4.05 -3.79 6.41
CA HIS A 138 5.24 -3.69 7.25
C HIS A 138 5.04 -2.69 8.40
N LEU A 139 4.46 -1.53 8.10
CA LEU A 139 4.22 -0.46 9.07
C LEU A 139 3.04 -0.75 10.01
N ALA A 140 2.12 -1.64 9.64
CA ALA A 140 1.01 -2.05 10.51
C ALA A 140 1.47 -2.73 11.81
N LYS A 141 2.69 -3.28 11.82
CA LYS A 141 3.33 -3.80 13.05
C LYS A 141 3.57 -2.73 14.12
N PHE A 142 3.40 -1.46 13.78
CA PHE A 142 3.54 -0.31 14.68
C PHE A 142 2.15 0.31 14.92
N PRO A 143 1.47 0.00 16.05
CA PRO A 143 0.08 0.41 16.28
C PRO A 143 -0.15 1.92 16.20
N GLN A 144 0.83 2.73 16.62
CA GLN A 144 0.75 4.19 16.51
C GLN A 144 0.65 4.65 15.06
N HIS A 145 1.41 4.01 14.14
CA HIS A 145 1.34 4.32 12.71
C HIS A 145 -0.06 4.06 12.15
N THR A 146 -0.65 2.90 12.45
CA THR A 146 -1.99 2.53 11.99
C THR A 146 -3.07 3.46 12.55
N ASN A 147 -2.94 3.88 13.80
CA ASN A 147 -3.88 4.82 14.43
C ASN A 147 -3.87 6.19 13.74
N LEU A 148 -2.68 6.72 13.47
CA LEU A 148 -2.52 7.99 12.78
C LEU A 148 -3.01 7.89 11.33
N SER A 149 -2.66 6.81 10.62
CA SER A 149 -3.11 6.57 9.25
C SER A 149 -4.64 6.58 9.15
N PHE A 150 -5.33 5.90 10.07
CA PHE A 150 -6.78 5.90 10.08
C PHE A 150 -7.38 7.30 10.31
N ALA A 151 -6.84 8.07 11.26
CA ALA A 151 -7.29 9.43 11.52
C ALA A 151 -7.07 10.35 10.31
N GLU A 152 -5.99 10.15 9.56
CA GLU A 152 -5.72 10.88 8.33
C GLU A 152 -6.69 10.51 7.21
N HIS A 153 -7.02 9.22 7.03
CA HIS A 153 -8.03 8.80 6.07
C HIS A 153 -9.41 9.41 6.36
N GLN A 154 -9.79 9.55 7.64
CA GLN A 154 -11.02 10.23 8.02
C GLN A 154 -11.00 11.71 7.60
N LYS A 155 -9.89 12.42 7.85
CA LYS A 155 -9.74 13.82 7.45
C LYS A 155 -9.78 13.99 5.93
N ILE A 156 -9.07 13.13 5.18
CA ILE A 156 -9.08 13.15 3.72
C ILE A 156 -10.52 12.94 3.20
N ALA A 157 -11.26 11.97 3.73
CA ALA A 157 -12.64 11.72 3.31
C ALA A 157 -13.55 12.93 3.58
N ILE A 158 -13.36 13.64 4.69
CA ILE A 158 -14.08 14.88 5.00
C ILE A 158 -13.72 15.99 4.00
N ALA A 159 -12.43 16.18 3.70
CA ALA A 159 -11.99 17.18 2.74
C ALA A 159 -12.53 16.88 1.32
N VAL A 160 -12.60 15.60 0.95
CA VAL A 160 -13.23 15.16 -0.31
C VAL A 160 -14.72 15.49 -0.34
N HIS A 161 -15.44 15.31 0.79
CA HIS A 161 -16.85 15.68 0.91
C HIS A 161 -17.07 17.18 0.68
N HIS A 162 -16.16 18.02 1.15
CA HIS A 162 -16.20 19.47 0.93
C HIS A 162 -15.68 19.89 -0.46
N GLY A 163 -15.03 19.01 -1.20
CA GLY A 163 -14.41 19.33 -2.50
C GLY A 163 -13.18 20.23 -2.38
N ASP A 164 -12.57 20.30 -1.19
CA ASP A 164 -11.40 21.16 -0.95
C ASP A 164 -10.09 20.47 -1.38
N MET A 165 -9.73 20.71 -2.66
CA MET A 165 -8.52 20.15 -3.24
C MET A 165 -7.23 20.61 -2.53
N THR A 166 -7.23 21.82 -1.97
CA THR A 166 -6.07 22.37 -1.27
C THR A 166 -5.84 21.59 0.03
N GLU A 167 -6.91 21.37 0.79
CA GLU A 167 -6.86 20.57 2.01
C GLU A 167 -6.54 19.09 1.71
N ILE A 168 -7.14 18.50 0.68
CA ILE A 168 -6.84 17.12 0.24
C ILE A 168 -5.35 16.97 -0.07
N LYS A 169 -4.78 17.89 -0.84
CA LYS A 169 -3.36 17.86 -1.19
C LYS A 169 -2.46 17.95 0.04
N SER A 170 -2.76 18.82 0.98
CA SER A 170 -2.01 18.95 2.24
C SER A 170 -2.07 17.66 3.05
N LEU A 171 -3.26 17.16 3.31
CA LEU A 171 -3.49 15.95 4.11
C LEU A 171 -2.86 14.69 3.48
N LEU A 172 -2.99 14.55 2.16
CA LEU A 172 -2.40 13.41 1.44
C LEU A 172 -0.87 13.47 1.47
N THR A 173 -0.29 14.66 1.30
CA THR A 173 1.17 14.86 1.39
C THR A 173 1.67 14.48 2.79
N GLU A 174 1.04 14.99 3.84
CA GLU A 174 1.38 14.66 5.23
C GLU A 174 1.26 13.16 5.51
N HIS A 175 0.18 12.52 5.05
CA HIS A 175 -0.06 11.09 5.20
C HIS A 175 1.05 10.24 4.54
N ILE A 176 1.46 10.60 3.32
CA ILE A 176 2.51 9.85 2.61
C ILE A 176 3.89 10.14 3.21
N ASP A 177 4.18 11.38 3.59
CA ASP A 177 5.46 11.73 4.23
C ASP A 177 5.62 11.07 5.60
N ARG A 178 4.56 10.96 6.38
CA ARG A 178 4.57 10.20 7.63
C ARG A 178 4.87 8.71 7.39
N THR A 179 4.35 8.12 6.32
CA THR A 179 4.68 6.75 5.91
C THR A 179 6.18 6.62 5.63
N ARG A 180 6.76 7.58 4.91
CA ARG A 180 8.20 7.67 4.62
C ARG A 180 9.04 7.73 5.90
N GLN A 181 8.67 8.60 6.82
CA GLN A 181 9.38 8.78 8.10
C GLN A 181 9.27 7.55 9.00
N ALA A 182 8.08 6.95 9.08
CA ALA A 182 7.85 5.75 9.87
C ALA A 182 8.74 4.58 9.40
N TYR A 183 8.91 4.42 8.07
CA TYR A 183 9.79 3.39 7.53
C TYR A 183 11.26 3.64 7.88
N LYS A 184 11.75 4.86 7.73
CA LYS A 184 13.12 5.23 8.11
C LYS A 184 13.40 4.94 9.59
N SER A 185 12.46 5.30 10.46
CA SER A 185 12.59 5.04 11.90
C SER A 185 12.59 3.54 12.22
N ALA A 186 11.77 2.76 11.52
CA ALA A 186 11.71 1.30 11.69
C ALA A 186 12.99 0.60 11.22
N SER A 187 13.61 1.07 10.14
CA SER A 187 14.88 0.52 9.62
C SER A 187 16.03 0.72 10.61
N ILE A 188 16.13 1.88 11.23
CA ILE A 188 17.15 2.18 12.24
C ILE A 188 17.05 1.26 13.46
N VAL A 189 15.83 0.96 13.91
CA VAL A 189 15.59 0.07 15.04
C VAL A 189 16.02 -1.37 14.73
N LEU A 190 15.82 -1.83 13.51
CA LEU A 190 16.19 -3.19 13.08
C LEU A 190 17.71 -3.34 12.88
N GLU A 191 18.39 -2.32 12.39
CA GLU A 191 19.85 -2.34 12.24
C GLU A 191 20.58 -2.25 13.60
N GLY A 192 20.03 -1.53 14.58
CA GLY A 192 20.57 -1.43 15.94
C GLY A 192 20.33 -2.67 16.80
N ALA A 193 19.45 -3.59 16.39
CA ALA A 193 19.12 -4.82 17.10
C ALA A 193 19.83 -6.06 16.53
N ALA A 194 20.70 -5.92 15.50
CA ALA A 194 21.51 -7.03 15.01
C ALA A 194 22.60 -7.36 16.02
N PRO A 195 22.69 -8.60 16.55
CA PRO A 195 23.77 -8.96 17.45
C PRO A 195 25.09 -8.96 16.70
N SER A 196 26.07 -8.28 17.29
CA SER A 196 27.49 -8.29 16.90
C SER A 196 28.10 -9.68 16.98
#